data_9d41023869d68df1977db732cdf8d848
#
_entry.id   9d41023869d68df1977db732cdf8d848
#
_cell.length_a   1.000
_cell.length_b   1.000
_cell.length_c   1.000
_cell.angle_alpha   90.00
_cell.angle_beta   90.00
_cell.angle_gamma   90.00
#
_symmetry.space_group_name_H-M   'P 1'
#
loop_
_entity.id
_entity.type
_entity.pdbx_description
1 polymer ?
#
loop_
_entity_poly.entity_id
_entity_poly.type
_entity_poly.pdbx_seq_one_letter_code
_entity_poly.pdbx_strand_id
1 'polypeptide(L)'
;MPLVVITDCDHGHIAPEEAVLRAAGVSFRLHQAKTEDEVMAVAADADAVISQYARITGPVLDRLSRCRVAVRYGVGVDTVDLPAATARGVVVVNVPDYCYEEVSDHTIAITLALWRGVAFYDRAIRKGTWQATAVPFMFRLAGKVMGVIGLIVFLIVFFTVILPHFSSGPSFQIGPRFP
;
A
#
# COMPACT_ATOMS: atom_id res chain seq x y z
N MET A 1 29.80 15.17 -4.85
CA MET A 1 28.42 15.13 -5.38
C MET A 1 27.63 14.19 -4.49
N PRO A 2 26.44 14.55 -4.00
CA PRO A 2 25.66 13.66 -3.16
C PRO A 2 25.29 12.38 -3.92
N LEU A 3 25.22 11.25 -3.19
CA LEU A 3 24.91 9.95 -3.74
C LEU A 3 23.65 9.38 -3.08
N VAL A 4 22.67 9.06 -3.91
CA VAL A 4 21.46 8.30 -3.50
C VAL A 4 21.63 6.85 -3.93
N VAL A 5 21.36 5.91 -3.03
CA VAL A 5 21.30 4.49 -3.36
C VAL A 5 19.87 4.01 -3.20
N ILE A 6 19.27 3.56 -4.29
CA ILE A 6 17.99 2.85 -4.30
C ILE A 6 18.32 1.38 -4.01
N THR A 7 18.04 0.93 -2.81
CA THR A 7 18.47 -0.40 -2.33
C THR A 7 17.69 -1.51 -3.01
N ASP A 8 16.40 -1.28 -3.29
CA ASP A 8 15.50 -2.22 -3.94
C ASP A 8 14.28 -1.47 -4.51
N CYS A 9 13.76 -1.96 -5.63
CA CYS A 9 12.55 -1.43 -6.27
C CYS A 9 11.97 -2.46 -7.23
N ASP A 10 10.70 -2.80 -7.11
CA ASP A 10 9.98 -3.74 -7.98
C ASP A 10 8.97 -3.07 -8.93
N HIS A 11 8.97 -1.74 -9.01
CA HIS A 11 8.07 -0.99 -9.90
C HIS A 11 8.37 -1.15 -11.40
N GLY A 12 9.35 -1.97 -11.77
CA GLY A 12 9.75 -2.22 -13.15
C GLY A 12 10.64 -1.14 -13.77
N HIS A 13 10.57 0.10 -13.31
CA HIS A 13 11.45 1.20 -13.71
C HIS A 13 11.52 2.29 -12.63
N ILE A 14 12.56 3.11 -12.68
CA ILE A 14 12.79 4.25 -11.78
C ILE A 14 12.85 5.59 -12.55
N ALA A 15 12.16 5.69 -13.69
CA ALA A 15 12.22 6.88 -14.54
C ALA A 15 11.79 8.18 -13.82
N PRO A 16 10.77 8.20 -12.95
CA PRO A 16 10.42 9.39 -12.17
C PRO A 16 11.54 9.83 -11.22
N GLU A 17 12.12 8.87 -10.48
CA GLU A 17 13.24 9.11 -9.56
C GLU A 17 14.47 9.63 -10.32
N GLU A 18 14.80 8.99 -11.44
CA GLU A 18 15.90 9.45 -12.31
C GLU A 18 15.72 10.89 -12.74
N ALA A 19 14.53 11.27 -13.19
CA ALA A 19 14.26 12.62 -13.65
C ALA A 19 14.49 13.65 -12.54
N VAL A 20 13.98 13.36 -11.33
CA VAL A 20 14.11 14.24 -10.16
C VAL A 20 15.57 14.32 -9.69
N LEU A 21 16.25 13.18 -9.55
CA LEU A 21 17.62 13.13 -9.05
C LEU A 21 18.60 13.80 -10.02
N ARG A 22 18.43 13.58 -11.34
CA ARG A 22 19.23 14.25 -12.38
C ARG A 22 19.00 15.76 -12.38
N ALA A 23 17.75 16.21 -12.27
CA ALA A 23 17.44 17.64 -12.20
C ALA A 23 18.04 18.32 -10.97
N ALA A 24 18.13 17.58 -9.85
CA ALA A 24 18.78 18.04 -8.62
C ALA A 24 20.33 17.95 -8.65
N GLY A 25 20.92 17.43 -9.71
CA GLY A 25 22.37 17.24 -9.79
C GLY A 25 22.90 16.18 -8.82
N VAL A 26 22.11 15.16 -8.49
CA VAL A 26 22.43 14.10 -7.54
C VAL A 26 22.80 12.83 -8.30
N SER A 27 23.90 12.17 -7.91
CA SER A 27 24.24 10.84 -8.41
C SER A 27 23.36 9.78 -7.78
N PHE A 28 23.01 8.73 -8.52
CA PHE A 28 22.23 7.61 -7.97
C PHE A 28 22.69 6.27 -8.52
N ARG A 29 22.37 5.20 -7.75
CA ARG A 29 22.54 3.80 -8.14
C ARG A 29 21.30 3.02 -7.75
N LEU A 30 20.88 2.10 -8.62
CA LEU A 30 19.80 1.14 -8.33
C LEU A 30 20.40 -0.25 -8.08
N HIS A 31 19.95 -0.88 -7.01
CA HIS A 31 20.25 -2.26 -6.64
C HIS A 31 18.97 -3.06 -6.39
N GLN A 32 19.12 -4.33 -6.09
CA GLN A 32 18.05 -5.24 -5.66
C GLN A 32 18.51 -6.03 -4.43
N ALA A 33 18.92 -5.29 -3.40
CA ALA A 33 19.36 -5.84 -2.13
C ALA A 33 18.17 -6.42 -1.35
N LYS A 34 18.30 -7.65 -0.89
CA LYS A 34 17.24 -8.36 -0.15
C LYS A 34 17.57 -8.56 1.32
N THR A 35 18.84 -8.53 1.66
CA THR A 35 19.35 -8.74 3.02
C THR A 35 20.03 -7.50 3.55
N GLU A 36 20.16 -7.40 4.87
CA GLU A 36 20.86 -6.29 5.53
C GLU A 36 22.33 -6.21 5.08
N ASP A 37 22.99 -7.36 4.92
CA ASP A 37 24.38 -7.43 4.45
C ASP A 37 24.54 -6.89 3.03
N GLU A 38 23.61 -7.22 2.14
CA GLU A 38 23.58 -6.67 0.78
C GLU A 38 23.37 -5.15 0.80
N VAL A 39 22.44 -4.64 1.64
CA VAL A 39 22.24 -3.21 1.81
C VAL A 39 23.51 -2.52 2.31
N MET A 40 24.15 -3.09 3.34
CA MET A 40 25.41 -2.55 3.87
C MET A 40 26.52 -2.54 2.82
N ALA A 41 26.58 -3.54 1.94
CA ALA A 41 27.57 -3.62 0.89
C ALA A 41 27.36 -2.56 -0.22
N VAL A 42 26.10 -2.33 -0.65
CA VAL A 42 25.81 -1.45 -1.79
C VAL A 42 25.64 0.02 -1.41
N ALA A 43 25.28 0.32 -0.15
CA ALA A 43 24.93 1.65 0.31
C ALA A 43 25.91 2.27 1.31
N ALA A 44 27.07 1.64 1.58
CA ALA A 44 28.02 2.11 2.57
C ALA A 44 28.51 3.57 2.40
N ASP A 45 28.56 4.04 1.18
CA ASP A 45 29.00 5.39 0.78
C ASP A 45 27.84 6.34 0.45
N ALA A 46 26.59 5.92 0.68
CA ALA A 46 25.41 6.69 0.35
C ALA A 46 25.19 7.88 1.29
N ASP A 47 24.83 9.03 0.73
CA ASP A 47 24.36 10.20 1.47
C ASP A 47 22.84 10.10 1.77
N ALA A 48 22.11 9.35 0.95
CA ALA A 48 20.71 8.97 1.19
C ALA A 48 20.40 7.60 0.61
N VAL A 49 19.40 6.93 1.20
CA VAL A 49 18.89 5.65 0.70
C VAL A 49 17.40 5.74 0.39
N ILE A 50 16.96 5.01 -0.63
CA ILE A 50 15.55 4.78 -0.93
C ILE A 50 15.33 3.27 -0.90
N SER A 51 14.38 2.81 -0.10
CA SER A 51 14.10 1.37 0.06
C SER A 51 12.62 1.07 -0.12
N GLN A 52 12.31 -0.11 -0.68
CA GLN A 52 10.94 -0.62 -0.77
C GLN A 52 10.66 -1.66 0.31
N TYR A 53 11.42 -2.75 0.32
CA TYR A 53 11.29 -3.85 1.26
C TYR A 53 12.55 -4.11 2.09
N ALA A 54 13.71 -3.65 1.61
CA ALA A 54 14.97 -3.82 2.30
C ALA A 54 14.93 -3.16 3.69
N ARG A 55 15.43 -3.88 4.69
CA ARG A 55 15.41 -3.41 6.07
C ARG A 55 16.57 -2.45 6.34
N ILE A 56 16.23 -1.30 6.90
CA ILE A 56 17.18 -0.27 7.35
C ILE A 56 17.22 -0.31 8.87
N THR A 57 17.93 -1.30 9.39
CA THR A 57 18.05 -1.55 10.84
C THR A 57 19.17 -0.74 11.48
N GLY A 58 19.29 -0.78 12.82
CA GLY A 58 20.37 -0.12 13.55
C GLY A 58 21.76 -0.50 13.01
N PRO A 59 22.13 -1.80 12.84
CA PRO A 59 23.39 -2.22 12.23
C PRO A 59 23.61 -1.66 10.80
N VAL A 60 22.54 -1.64 9.98
CA VAL A 60 22.63 -1.04 8.64
C VAL A 60 22.96 0.44 8.74
N LEU A 61 22.26 1.18 9.58
CA LEU A 61 22.51 2.62 9.80
C LEU A 61 23.90 2.91 10.35
N ASP A 62 24.45 2.03 11.18
CA ASP A 62 25.84 2.14 11.64
C ASP A 62 26.85 2.06 10.51
N ARG A 63 26.57 1.23 9.51
CA ARG A 63 27.43 1.07 8.33
C ARG A 63 27.30 2.26 7.36
N LEU A 64 26.12 2.87 7.29
CA LEU A 64 25.80 3.99 6.41
C LEU A 64 26.19 5.34 7.07
N SER A 65 27.44 5.52 7.42
CA SER A 65 27.94 6.65 8.23
C SER A 65 27.71 8.04 7.61
N ARG A 66 27.50 8.13 6.31
CA ARG A 66 27.23 9.39 5.57
C ARG A 66 25.74 9.64 5.36
N CYS A 67 24.90 8.64 5.60
CA CYS A 67 23.46 8.69 5.30
C CYS A 67 22.78 9.74 6.19
N ARG A 68 22.07 10.66 5.55
CA ARG A 68 21.28 11.73 6.19
C ARG A 68 19.79 11.54 6.02
N VAL A 69 19.38 10.79 5.01
CA VAL A 69 17.96 10.60 4.65
C VAL A 69 17.73 9.15 4.26
N ALA A 70 16.71 8.54 4.84
CA ALA A 70 16.19 7.24 4.45
C ALA A 70 14.74 7.41 3.99
N VAL A 71 14.48 7.16 2.70
CA VAL A 71 13.16 7.25 2.10
C VAL A 71 12.58 5.85 1.93
N ARG A 72 11.35 5.62 2.36
CA ARG A 72 10.63 4.37 2.14
C ARG A 72 9.60 4.54 1.05
N TYR A 73 9.63 3.69 0.01
CA TYR A 73 8.55 3.57 -0.96
C TYR A 73 7.31 2.97 -0.30
N GLY A 74 6.42 3.78 0.21
CA GLY A 74 5.15 3.36 0.76
C GLY A 74 4.76 4.03 2.07
N VAL A 75 3.58 3.68 2.59
CA VAL A 75 2.96 4.32 3.76
C VAL A 75 3.63 3.93 5.07
N GLY A 76 3.83 2.63 5.29
CA GLY A 76 4.43 2.11 6.52
C GLY A 76 5.94 2.36 6.58
N VAL A 77 6.49 2.43 7.79
CA VAL A 77 7.93 2.60 8.05
C VAL A 77 8.50 1.48 8.91
N ASP A 78 7.80 0.36 8.99
CA ASP A 78 8.15 -0.82 9.79
C ASP A 78 9.44 -1.52 9.35
N THR A 79 9.91 -1.25 8.14
CA THR A 79 11.21 -1.70 7.64
C THR A 79 12.38 -0.83 8.09
N VAL A 80 12.13 0.31 8.72
CA VAL A 80 13.15 1.25 9.18
C VAL A 80 13.17 1.33 10.70
N ASP A 81 14.33 1.18 11.32
CA ASP A 81 14.53 1.38 12.76
C ASP A 81 14.50 2.88 13.09
N LEU A 82 13.30 3.40 13.41
CA LEU A 82 13.11 4.83 13.71
C LEU A 82 13.93 5.31 14.92
N PRO A 83 13.98 4.58 16.06
CA PRO A 83 14.84 4.95 17.17
C PRO A 83 16.32 5.07 16.79
N ALA A 84 16.82 4.09 16.03
CA ALA A 84 18.20 4.09 15.56
C ALA A 84 18.47 5.23 14.57
N ALA A 85 17.56 5.51 13.65
CA ALA A 85 17.65 6.62 12.71
C ALA A 85 17.69 7.97 13.44
N THR A 86 16.78 8.17 14.40
CA THR A 86 16.72 9.38 15.21
C THR A 86 18.03 9.60 16.00
N ALA A 87 18.55 8.55 16.63
CA ALA A 87 19.81 8.65 17.40
C ALA A 87 21.01 9.06 16.53
N ARG A 88 20.96 8.80 15.22
CA ARG A 88 22.01 9.13 14.24
C ARG A 88 21.72 10.41 13.45
N GLY A 89 20.60 11.07 13.71
CA GLY A 89 20.19 12.27 12.96
C GLY A 89 19.80 11.99 11.52
N VAL A 90 19.39 10.75 11.20
CA VAL A 90 18.89 10.36 9.88
C VAL A 90 17.40 10.67 9.80
N VAL A 91 17.01 11.49 8.83
CA VAL A 91 15.61 11.82 8.57
C VAL A 91 14.95 10.65 7.83
N VAL A 92 13.85 10.15 8.35
CA VAL A 92 13.07 9.11 7.69
C VAL A 92 11.86 9.74 7.01
N VAL A 93 11.65 9.41 5.73
CA VAL A 93 10.57 9.92 4.88
C VAL A 93 9.78 8.74 4.33
N ASN A 94 8.46 8.87 4.27
CA ASN A 94 7.57 7.90 3.67
C ASN A 94 6.66 8.56 2.61
N VAL A 95 5.85 7.77 1.90
CA VAL A 95 4.85 8.24 0.95
C VAL A 95 3.47 7.88 1.51
N PRO A 96 2.79 8.80 2.25
CA PRO A 96 1.66 8.45 3.10
C PRO A 96 0.34 8.20 2.35
N ASP A 97 0.14 8.76 1.17
CA ASP A 97 -1.19 8.94 0.56
C ASP A 97 -1.36 8.40 -0.87
N TYR A 98 -0.34 7.79 -1.46
CA TYR A 98 -0.34 7.38 -2.87
C TYR A 98 -1.36 6.29 -3.25
N CYS A 99 -1.84 5.50 -2.29
CA CYS A 99 -2.65 4.31 -2.57
C CYS A 99 -4.00 4.29 -1.82
N TYR A 100 -4.49 5.43 -1.36
CA TYR A 100 -5.72 5.47 -0.57
C TYR A 100 -6.93 4.98 -1.35
N GLU A 101 -7.06 5.41 -2.59
CA GLU A 101 -8.18 5.03 -3.45
C GLU A 101 -8.11 3.53 -3.78
N GLU A 102 -6.95 3.04 -4.23
CA GLU A 102 -6.74 1.64 -4.59
C GLU A 102 -6.99 0.70 -3.42
N VAL A 103 -6.49 1.03 -2.22
CA VAL A 103 -6.70 0.20 -1.03
C VAL A 103 -8.16 0.22 -0.60
N SER A 104 -8.84 1.36 -0.72
CA SER A 104 -10.25 1.49 -0.38
C SER A 104 -11.13 0.69 -1.33
N ASP A 105 -10.93 0.85 -2.62
CA ASP A 105 -11.65 0.12 -3.67
C ASP A 105 -11.44 -1.39 -3.53
N HIS A 106 -10.20 -1.80 -3.30
CA HIS A 106 -9.87 -3.21 -3.12
C HIS A 106 -10.53 -3.80 -1.86
N THR A 107 -10.57 -3.03 -0.77
CA THR A 107 -11.25 -3.43 0.48
C THR A 107 -12.73 -3.66 0.26
N ILE A 108 -13.41 -2.76 -0.46
CA ILE A 108 -14.82 -2.91 -0.81
C ILE A 108 -15.02 -4.10 -1.75
N ALA A 109 -14.19 -4.20 -2.78
CA ALA A 109 -14.27 -5.28 -3.76
C ALA A 109 -14.13 -6.66 -3.13
N ILE A 110 -13.13 -6.87 -2.27
CA ILE A 110 -12.94 -8.13 -1.54
C ILE A 110 -14.13 -8.41 -0.61
N THR A 111 -14.60 -7.40 0.12
CA THR A 111 -15.73 -7.53 1.04
C THR A 111 -16.99 -8.00 0.30
N LEU A 112 -17.33 -7.34 -0.80
CA LEU A 112 -18.48 -7.72 -1.62
C LEU A 112 -18.29 -9.08 -2.29
N ALA A 113 -17.11 -9.36 -2.81
CA ALA A 113 -16.78 -10.65 -3.43
C ALA A 113 -16.91 -11.82 -2.43
N LEU A 114 -16.42 -11.64 -1.21
CA LEU A 114 -16.56 -12.62 -0.15
C LEU A 114 -18.03 -12.79 0.25
N TRP A 115 -18.73 -11.69 0.51
CA TRP A 115 -20.12 -11.70 0.94
C TRP A 115 -21.06 -12.33 -0.08
N ARG A 116 -20.79 -12.11 -1.37
CA ARG A 116 -21.59 -12.66 -2.47
C ARG A 116 -21.08 -14.00 -3.00
N GLY A 117 -20.02 -14.55 -2.41
CA GLY A 117 -19.45 -15.84 -2.79
C GLY A 117 -18.88 -15.88 -4.22
N VAL A 118 -18.43 -14.74 -4.75
CA VAL A 118 -17.99 -14.61 -6.15
C VAL A 118 -16.92 -15.63 -6.50
N ALA A 119 -15.87 -15.75 -5.70
CA ALA A 119 -14.79 -16.71 -5.93
C ALA A 119 -15.24 -18.19 -5.80
N PHE A 120 -16.30 -18.43 -5.02
CA PHE A 120 -16.88 -19.76 -4.90
C PHE A 120 -17.64 -20.13 -6.19
N TYR A 121 -18.50 -19.23 -6.67
CA TYR A 121 -19.24 -19.45 -7.90
C TYR A 121 -18.33 -19.55 -9.12
N ASP A 122 -17.29 -18.73 -9.22
CA ASP A 122 -16.30 -18.84 -10.30
C ASP A 122 -15.70 -20.26 -10.34
N ARG A 123 -15.25 -20.78 -9.19
CA ARG A 123 -14.69 -22.13 -9.11
C ARG A 123 -15.72 -23.22 -9.44
N ALA A 124 -16.97 -23.06 -8.98
CA ALA A 124 -18.02 -24.03 -9.24
C ALA A 124 -18.37 -24.09 -10.74
N ILE A 125 -18.52 -22.92 -11.36
CA ILE A 125 -18.83 -22.81 -12.80
C ILE A 125 -17.70 -23.41 -13.65
N ARG A 126 -16.45 -23.11 -13.32
CA ARG A 126 -15.29 -23.72 -14.03
C ARG A 126 -15.22 -25.23 -13.91
N LYS A 127 -15.84 -25.81 -12.88
CA LYS A 127 -15.99 -27.27 -12.68
C LYS A 127 -17.28 -27.82 -13.29
N GLY A 128 -18.03 -27.02 -14.05
CA GLY A 128 -19.28 -27.43 -14.68
C GLY A 128 -20.49 -27.44 -13.76
N THR A 129 -20.39 -26.89 -12.54
CA THR A 129 -21.50 -26.84 -11.59
C THR A 129 -22.23 -25.50 -11.69
N TRP A 130 -23.44 -25.52 -12.22
CA TRP A 130 -24.36 -24.37 -12.29
C TRP A 130 -25.46 -24.51 -11.24
N GLN A 131 -25.24 -24.03 -10.01
CA GLN A 131 -26.19 -24.16 -8.93
C GLN A 131 -26.17 -22.93 -8.02
N ALA A 132 -27.27 -22.18 -8.00
CA ALA A 132 -27.37 -20.93 -7.21
C ALA A 132 -27.29 -21.14 -5.69
N THR A 133 -27.64 -22.35 -5.21
CA THR A 133 -27.63 -22.72 -3.79
C THR A 133 -26.32 -23.34 -3.32
N ALA A 134 -25.29 -23.36 -4.17
CA ALA A 134 -24.01 -23.99 -3.85
C ALA A 134 -23.19 -23.22 -2.79
N VAL A 135 -23.51 -21.94 -2.55
CA VAL A 135 -22.84 -21.13 -1.50
C VAL A 135 -23.64 -21.21 -0.19
N PRO A 136 -23.11 -21.84 0.87
CA PRO A 136 -23.87 -22.14 2.08
C PRO A 136 -24.13 -20.92 2.99
N PHE A 137 -23.54 -19.74 2.73
CA PHE A 137 -23.59 -18.60 3.67
C PHE A 137 -23.85 -17.24 3.01
N MET A 138 -24.64 -17.19 1.95
CA MET A 138 -25.05 -15.89 1.39
C MET A 138 -26.14 -15.24 2.24
N PHE A 139 -25.85 -14.06 2.76
CA PHE A 139 -26.80 -13.24 3.51
C PHE A 139 -27.08 -11.94 2.78
N ARG A 140 -28.21 -11.31 3.08
CA ARG A 140 -28.45 -9.92 2.68
C ARG A 140 -27.52 -9.00 3.46
N LEU A 141 -26.98 -7.98 2.81
CA LEU A 141 -26.14 -6.95 3.43
C LEU A 141 -26.94 -6.02 4.33
N ALA A 142 -28.22 -5.78 3.98
CA ALA A 142 -29.08 -4.89 4.74
C ALA A 142 -29.14 -5.28 6.23
N GLY A 143 -28.89 -4.30 7.09
CA GLY A 143 -28.87 -4.48 8.55
C GLY A 143 -27.63 -5.20 9.10
N LYS A 144 -26.61 -5.45 8.30
CA LYS A 144 -25.33 -6.02 8.76
C LYS A 144 -24.33 -4.92 9.09
N VAL A 145 -23.45 -5.22 10.04
CA VAL A 145 -22.36 -4.32 10.45
C VAL A 145 -21.05 -4.90 9.94
N MET A 146 -20.25 -4.06 9.31
CA MET A 146 -18.88 -4.35 8.88
C MET A 146 -17.93 -3.53 9.73
N GLY A 147 -16.97 -4.21 10.36
CA GLY A 147 -15.85 -3.54 11.04
C GLY A 147 -14.68 -3.36 10.07
N VAL A 148 -14.12 -2.15 10.03
CA VAL A 148 -12.89 -1.86 9.28
C VAL A 148 -11.81 -1.47 10.28
N ILE A 149 -10.69 -2.20 10.25
CA ILE A 149 -9.52 -1.92 11.08
C ILE A 149 -8.50 -1.21 10.20
N GLY A 150 -8.35 0.08 10.43
CA GLY A 150 -7.50 0.95 9.61
C GLY A 150 -8.21 2.28 9.36
N LEU A 151 -7.82 3.31 10.11
CA LEU A 151 -8.54 4.60 10.12
C LEU A 151 -8.62 5.25 8.73
N ILE A 152 -7.58 5.13 7.93
CA ILE A 152 -7.48 5.78 6.61
C ILE A 152 -8.53 5.19 5.65
N VAL A 153 -8.58 3.87 5.54
CA VAL A 153 -9.58 3.17 4.71
C VAL A 153 -11.00 3.49 5.18
N PHE A 154 -11.21 3.53 6.49
CA PHE A 154 -12.51 3.90 7.06
C PHE A 154 -12.94 5.31 6.67
N LEU A 155 -12.07 6.30 6.78
CA LEU A 155 -12.41 7.69 6.46
C LEU A 155 -12.74 7.86 4.98
N ILE A 156 -11.99 7.24 4.07
CA ILE A 156 -12.25 7.34 2.64
C ILE A 156 -13.60 6.68 2.30
N VAL A 157 -13.82 5.44 2.73
CA VAL A 157 -15.10 4.75 2.53
C VAL A 157 -16.27 5.56 3.14
N PHE A 158 -16.06 6.14 4.31
CA PHE A 158 -17.10 6.97 4.95
C PHE A 158 -17.42 8.23 4.15
N PHE A 159 -16.41 9.00 3.74
CA PHE A 159 -16.62 10.28 3.06
C PHE A 159 -17.00 10.13 1.59
N THR A 160 -16.50 9.10 0.89
CA THR A 160 -16.76 8.96 -0.55
C THR A 160 -17.95 8.06 -0.87
N VAL A 161 -18.23 7.05 -0.06
CA VAL A 161 -19.28 6.07 -0.32
C VAL A 161 -20.47 6.23 0.62
N ILE A 162 -20.23 6.34 1.92
CA ILE A 162 -21.31 6.30 2.92
C ILE A 162 -21.96 7.69 3.07
N LEU A 163 -21.18 8.74 3.28
CA LEU A 163 -21.70 10.09 3.55
C LEU A 163 -22.52 10.66 2.39
N PRO A 164 -22.17 10.52 1.10
CA PRO A 164 -23.00 10.98 0.00
C PRO A 164 -24.37 10.31 -0.05
N HIS A 165 -24.48 9.03 0.38
CA HIS A 165 -25.77 8.35 0.47
C HIS A 165 -26.67 8.86 1.60
N PHE A 166 -26.10 9.45 2.65
CA PHE A 166 -26.86 10.10 3.72
C PHE A 166 -27.25 11.56 3.40
N SER A 167 -26.49 12.23 2.56
CA SER A 167 -26.75 13.64 2.18
C SER A 167 -27.72 13.79 1.02
N SER A 168 -27.88 12.79 0.17
CA SER A 168 -28.95 12.69 -0.81
C SER A 168 -30.15 12.02 -0.12
N GLY A 169 -31.09 12.84 0.38
CA GLY A 169 -32.35 12.34 0.95
C GLY A 169 -33.06 11.38 -0.01
N PRO A 170 -33.87 10.44 0.51
CA PRO A 170 -34.38 9.32 -0.26
C PRO A 170 -35.41 9.77 -1.30
N SER A 171 -34.96 10.00 -2.51
CA SER A 171 -35.83 9.90 -3.69
C SER A 171 -35.83 8.46 -4.19
N PHE A 172 -36.15 7.52 -3.31
CA PHE A 172 -36.40 6.14 -3.71
C PHE A 172 -37.80 6.08 -4.33
N GLN A 173 -37.89 6.37 -5.62
CA GLN A 173 -39.09 6.03 -6.37
C GLN A 173 -39.13 4.53 -6.59
N ILE A 174 -40.00 3.87 -5.81
CA ILE A 174 -40.35 2.47 -6.07
C ILE A 174 -41.16 2.50 -7.35
N GLY A 175 -40.56 2.06 -8.46
CA GLY A 175 -41.28 1.75 -9.70
C GLY A 175 -42.39 0.72 -9.44
N PRO A 176 -43.43 0.65 -10.30
CA PRO A 176 -44.60 -0.19 -10.08
C PRO A 176 -44.20 -1.67 -9.93
N ARG A 177 -44.75 -2.30 -8.91
CA ARG A 177 -44.67 -3.77 -8.73
C ARG A 177 -45.25 -4.42 -9.98
N PHE A 178 -44.47 -5.23 -10.65
CA PHE A 178 -45.00 -6.14 -11.65
C PHE A 178 -45.98 -7.13 -10.98
N PRO A 179 -47.08 -7.49 -11.67
CA PRO A 179 -48.08 -8.39 -11.14
C PRO A 179 -47.56 -9.81 -10.92
#